data_37472f275ca32aa2fd73b742ca08cef1
#
_entry.id   37472f275ca32aa2fd73b742ca08cef1
#
_cell.length_a   1.000
_cell.length_b   1.000
_cell.length_c   1.000
_cell.angle_alpha   90.00
_cell.angle_beta   90.00
_cell.angle_gamma   90.00
#
_symmetry.space_group_name_H-M   'P 1'
#
loop_
_entity.id
_entity.type
_entity.pdbx_description
1 polymer ?
#
loop_
_entity_poly.entity_id
_entity_poly.type
_entity_poly.pdbx_seq_one_letter_code
_entity_poly.pdbx_strand_id
1 'polypeptide(L)'
;MASCAEPSEPSAPLPAGVPPLEDFEVLDGVEDAEGEEEEEEEEEEEDDLSELPPLEDMGQPPAEEAEQPGALAREFLAAMEPEPAPAPAPEEWLDILGNGLLRKKTLVPGPPGSSRPVKGQVVTVHLQTSLENGTRVQEEPELVFTLGDCDVIQALDLSVPLMDVGETAMVTADSKYCYGPQGSRSPYIPPHAALCLEVTLKTAVDGPDLEMLTGQERVALANRKRECGNAHYQRADFVLAANSYDLAIKAITSSAK
;
A
#
# COMPACT_ATOMS: atom_id res chain seq x y z
N MET A 1 68.10 -7.05 -31.03
CA MET A 1 66.83 -7.72 -30.63
C MET A 1 66.90 -7.82 -29.12
N ALA A 2 66.28 -6.86 -28.46
CA ALA A 2 66.22 -6.79 -27.00
C ALA A 2 64.75 -7.01 -26.58
N SER A 3 64.54 -8.12 -25.88
CA SER A 3 63.21 -8.49 -25.33
C SER A 3 63.05 -7.75 -24.00
N CYS A 4 62.05 -6.84 -23.94
CA CYS A 4 61.66 -6.22 -22.70
C CYS A 4 60.71 -7.17 -21.98
N ALA A 5 61.11 -7.66 -20.81
CA ALA A 5 60.29 -8.33 -19.85
C ALA A 5 59.57 -7.29 -18.97
N GLU A 6 58.26 -7.33 -18.91
CA GLU A 6 57.44 -6.53 -18.00
C GLU A 6 57.57 -7.09 -16.56
N PRO A 7 57.68 -6.22 -15.53
CA PRO A 7 57.68 -6.68 -14.15
C PRO A 7 56.24 -6.98 -13.67
N SER A 8 56.01 -8.19 -13.19
CA SER A 8 54.80 -8.62 -12.50
C SER A 8 54.67 -7.91 -11.15
N GLU A 9 53.53 -7.21 -10.95
CA GLU A 9 53.14 -6.60 -9.68
C GLU A 9 52.90 -7.67 -8.61
N PRO A 10 53.31 -7.43 -7.36
CA PRO A 10 53.05 -8.35 -6.27
C PRO A 10 51.58 -8.24 -5.82
N SER A 11 50.86 -9.37 -5.85
CA SER A 11 49.51 -9.58 -5.32
C SER A 11 49.47 -9.24 -3.82
N ALA A 12 48.61 -8.31 -3.44
CA ALA A 12 48.37 -7.97 -2.05
C ALA A 12 47.74 -9.16 -1.28
N PRO A 13 48.16 -9.41 -0.01
CA PRO A 13 47.58 -10.49 0.78
C PRO A 13 46.13 -10.18 1.20
N LEU A 14 45.23 -11.15 1.02
CA LEU A 14 43.87 -11.13 1.52
C LEU A 14 43.88 -11.09 3.06
N PRO A 15 42.96 -10.34 3.70
CA PRO A 15 42.85 -10.35 5.15
C PRO A 15 42.38 -11.73 5.64
N ALA A 16 43.16 -12.32 6.54
CA ALA A 16 42.85 -13.55 7.25
C ALA A 16 41.71 -13.27 8.25
N GLY A 17 40.70 -14.12 8.24
CA GLY A 17 39.71 -14.18 9.35
C GLY A 17 38.24 -14.20 8.95
N VAL A 18 37.84 -15.09 8.05
CA VAL A 18 36.45 -15.54 8.00
C VAL A 18 36.45 -16.99 8.47
N PRO A 19 35.83 -17.34 9.62
CA PRO A 19 35.69 -18.72 10.02
C PRO A 19 34.77 -19.46 9.03
N PRO A 20 35.01 -20.75 8.76
CA PRO A 20 34.15 -21.54 7.91
C PRO A 20 32.77 -21.71 8.58
N LEU A 21 31.72 -21.55 7.79
CA LEU A 21 30.34 -21.87 8.12
C LEU A 21 30.18 -23.42 8.13
N GLU A 22 30.59 -24.04 9.22
CA GLU A 22 30.26 -25.43 9.51
C GLU A 22 29.50 -25.44 10.86
N ASP A 23 28.43 -26.23 10.87
CA ASP A 23 27.57 -26.55 12.03
C ASP A 23 26.48 -25.53 12.36
N PHE A 24 25.48 -25.47 11.47
CA PHE A 24 24.12 -25.14 11.88
C PHE A 24 23.37 -26.46 12.09
N GLU A 25 23.32 -26.94 13.31
CA GLU A 25 22.48 -28.08 13.69
C GLU A 25 20.99 -27.69 13.49
N VAL A 26 20.38 -28.36 12.52
CA VAL A 26 18.93 -28.34 12.35
C VAL A 26 18.33 -29.11 13.52
N LEU A 27 17.68 -28.41 14.43
CA LEU A 27 16.85 -29.03 15.46
C LEU A 27 15.58 -29.56 14.77
N ASP A 28 15.61 -30.82 14.38
CA ASP A 28 14.44 -31.63 14.09
C ASP A 28 13.68 -31.89 15.40
N GLY A 29 12.59 -31.18 15.58
CA GLY A 29 11.69 -31.33 16.70
C GLY A 29 10.29 -30.91 16.28
N VAL A 30 9.70 -31.64 15.35
CA VAL A 30 8.26 -31.61 15.11
C VAL A 30 7.67 -32.82 15.80
N GLU A 31 7.15 -32.63 17.01
CA GLU A 31 6.24 -33.56 17.64
C GLU A 31 4.87 -33.39 16.97
N ASP A 32 4.40 -34.48 16.37
CA ASP A 32 3.07 -34.66 15.81
C ASP A 32 2.02 -34.43 16.91
N ALA A 33 1.33 -33.27 16.85
CA ALA A 33 0.09 -33.08 17.58
C ALA A 33 -1.05 -33.54 16.64
N GLU A 34 -1.52 -34.78 16.84
CA GLU A 34 -2.80 -35.24 16.31
C GLU A 34 -3.90 -34.34 16.88
N GLY A 35 -4.37 -33.37 16.08
CA GLY A 35 -5.57 -32.61 16.34
C GLY A 35 -6.78 -33.41 15.90
N GLU A 36 -7.61 -33.79 16.86
CA GLU A 36 -8.92 -34.40 16.65
C GLU A 36 -9.78 -33.46 15.82
N GLU A 37 -10.20 -33.90 14.64
CA GLU A 37 -11.21 -33.23 13.82
C GLU A 37 -12.56 -33.44 14.52
N GLU A 38 -13.04 -32.45 15.24
CA GLU A 38 -14.45 -32.38 15.62
C GLU A 38 -15.24 -31.98 14.38
N GLU A 39 -15.91 -32.96 13.78
CA GLU A 39 -16.96 -32.74 12.79
C GLU A 39 -18.16 -32.08 13.49
N GLU A 40 -18.28 -30.76 13.37
CA GLU A 40 -19.51 -30.05 13.66
C GLU A 40 -20.51 -30.38 12.54
N GLU A 41 -21.45 -31.26 12.83
CA GLU A 41 -22.64 -31.45 12.02
C GLU A 41 -23.48 -30.18 12.04
N GLU A 42 -23.41 -29.38 10.96
CA GLU A 42 -24.37 -28.31 10.71
C GLU A 42 -25.73 -28.98 10.39
N GLU A 43 -26.65 -28.98 11.37
CA GLU A 43 -28.04 -29.28 11.15
C GLU A 43 -28.64 -28.17 10.27
N GLU A 44 -28.82 -28.47 8.98
CA GLU A 44 -29.61 -27.65 8.07
C GLU A 44 -31.08 -27.68 8.53
N GLU A 45 -31.51 -26.68 9.29
CA GLU A 45 -32.94 -26.44 9.52
C GLU A 45 -33.56 -25.99 8.18
N GLU A 46 -34.14 -26.94 7.45
CA GLU A 46 -35.02 -26.65 6.33
C GLU A 46 -36.29 -25.98 6.88
N ASP A 47 -36.35 -24.63 6.81
CA ASP A 47 -37.54 -23.87 7.05
C ASP A 47 -38.60 -24.26 6.02
N ASP A 48 -39.57 -25.06 6.48
CA ASP A 48 -40.77 -25.45 5.71
C ASP A 48 -41.67 -24.24 5.45
N LEU A 49 -41.47 -23.60 4.31
CA LEU A 49 -42.27 -22.46 3.83
C LEU A 49 -43.69 -22.84 3.36
N SER A 50 -44.10 -24.09 3.57
CA SER A 50 -45.41 -24.59 3.09
C SER A 50 -46.64 -24.16 3.93
N GLU A 51 -46.46 -23.53 5.09
CA GLU A 51 -47.55 -23.11 5.98
C GLU A 51 -47.87 -21.61 5.94
N LEU A 52 -47.52 -20.89 4.87
CA LEU A 52 -48.01 -19.51 4.71
C LEU A 52 -49.44 -19.54 4.18
N PRO A 53 -50.39 -18.90 4.88
CA PRO A 53 -51.77 -18.79 4.38
C PRO A 53 -51.81 -18.02 3.07
N PRO A 54 -52.70 -18.37 2.11
CA PRO A 54 -52.77 -17.67 0.85
C PRO A 54 -53.13 -16.19 1.10
N LEU A 55 -52.41 -15.28 0.45
CA LEU A 55 -52.71 -13.85 0.44
C LEU A 55 -54.12 -13.66 -0.09
N GLU A 56 -55.01 -13.20 0.76
CA GLU A 56 -56.35 -12.75 0.34
C GLU A 56 -56.17 -11.62 -0.66
N ASP A 57 -56.79 -11.80 -1.83
CA ASP A 57 -56.90 -10.81 -2.90
C ASP A 57 -57.63 -9.56 -2.38
N MET A 58 -56.86 -8.60 -1.88
CA MET A 58 -57.38 -7.28 -1.53
C MET A 58 -57.66 -6.57 -2.85
N GLY A 59 -58.94 -6.67 -3.26
CA GLY A 59 -59.47 -6.07 -4.47
C GLY A 59 -58.91 -4.66 -4.74
N GLN A 60 -58.55 -4.41 -5.98
CA GLN A 60 -58.18 -3.09 -6.48
C GLN A 60 -59.14 -2.03 -6.00
N PRO A 61 -58.68 -0.95 -5.36
CA PRO A 61 -59.53 0.21 -5.14
C PRO A 61 -59.91 0.82 -6.48
N PRO A 62 -61.14 1.36 -6.63
CA PRO A 62 -61.57 2.00 -7.85
C PRO A 62 -60.65 3.16 -8.19
N ALA A 63 -60.36 3.34 -9.46
CA ALA A 63 -59.58 4.43 -10.01
C ALA A 63 -60.24 5.77 -9.65
N GLU A 64 -59.85 6.35 -8.52
CA GLU A 64 -60.14 7.75 -8.24
C GLU A 64 -59.09 8.61 -8.91
N GLU A 65 -59.58 9.62 -9.55
CA GLU A 65 -58.87 10.62 -10.36
C GLU A 65 -57.59 11.09 -9.58
N ALA A 66 -56.43 11.01 -10.24
CA ALA A 66 -55.18 11.49 -9.71
C ALA A 66 -55.27 13.00 -9.41
N GLU A 67 -55.62 13.35 -8.18
CA GLU A 67 -55.46 14.73 -7.70
C GLU A 67 -53.96 15.05 -7.75
N GLN A 68 -53.60 16.05 -8.55
CA GLN A 68 -52.22 16.54 -8.64
C GLN A 68 -51.79 17.02 -7.26
N PRO A 69 -50.60 16.62 -6.78
CA PRO A 69 -50.12 17.04 -5.47
C PRO A 69 -50.06 18.56 -5.41
N GLY A 70 -50.69 19.11 -4.34
CA GLY A 70 -50.80 20.54 -4.12
C GLY A 70 -49.43 21.23 -4.14
N ALA A 71 -49.40 22.54 -4.40
CA ALA A 71 -48.17 23.34 -4.54
C ALA A 71 -47.14 23.12 -3.40
N LEU A 72 -47.63 22.94 -2.16
CA LEU A 72 -46.81 22.64 -0.99
C LEU A 72 -46.10 21.26 -1.06
N ALA A 73 -46.77 20.25 -1.63
CA ALA A 73 -46.15 18.94 -1.81
C ALA A 73 -45.10 18.95 -2.90
N ARG A 74 -45.25 19.78 -3.93
CA ARG A 74 -44.23 19.98 -4.97
C ARG A 74 -43.02 20.73 -4.43
N GLU A 75 -43.19 21.71 -3.55
CA GLU A 75 -42.13 22.47 -2.91
C GLU A 75 -41.35 21.57 -1.93
N PHE A 76 -42.02 20.68 -1.20
CA PHE A 76 -41.40 19.73 -0.32
C PHE A 76 -40.61 18.63 -1.09
N LEU A 77 -41.15 18.13 -2.21
CA LEU A 77 -40.45 17.17 -3.07
C LEU A 77 -39.24 17.79 -3.79
N ALA A 78 -39.34 19.09 -4.17
CA ALA A 78 -38.20 19.83 -4.74
C ALA A 78 -37.09 20.08 -3.70
N ALA A 79 -37.44 20.20 -2.41
CA ALA A 79 -36.46 20.32 -1.32
C ALA A 79 -35.80 18.98 -0.93
N MET A 80 -36.35 17.85 -1.36
CA MET A 80 -35.78 16.51 -1.17
C MET A 80 -35.03 15.97 -2.41
N GLU A 81 -34.87 16.78 -3.46
CA GLU A 81 -33.97 16.37 -4.54
C GLU A 81 -32.56 16.22 -3.93
N PRO A 82 -31.95 15.02 -4.01
CA PRO A 82 -30.58 14.86 -3.57
C PRO A 82 -29.73 15.87 -4.34
N GLU A 83 -28.93 16.65 -3.62
CA GLU A 83 -27.98 17.55 -4.27
C GLU A 83 -27.29 16.80 -5.40
N PRO A 84 -27.18 17.39 -6.60
CA PRO A 84 -26.52 16.70 -7.71
C PRO A 84 -25.14 16.27 -7.23
N ALA A 85 -24.87 14.96 -7.33
CA ALA A 85 -23.55 14.42 -7.02
C ALA A 85 -22.50 15.32 -7.68
N PRO A 86 -21.43 15.72 -6.97
CA PRO A 86 -20.43 16.60 -7.53
C PRO A 86 -20.01 16.05 -8.89
N ALA A 87 -20.08 16.92 -9.91
CA ALA A 87 -19.71 16.55 -11.27
C ALA A 87 -18.39 15.78 -11.25
N PRO A 88 -18.25 14.66 -11.98
CA PRO A 88 -17.01 13.91 -12.00
C PRO A 88 -15.89 14.88 -12.34
N ALA A 89 -14.90 14.96 -11.45
CA ALA A 89 -13.72 15.80 -11.67
C ALA A 89 -13.16 15.47 -13.06
N PRO A 90 -12.70 16.47 -13.83
CA PRO A 90 -12.20 16.25 -15.18
C PRO A 90 -11.20 15.09 -15.16
N GLU A 91 -11.34 14.15 -16.09
CA GLU A 91 -10.50 12.95 -16.22
C GLU A 91 -9.06 13.30 -16.60
N GLU A 92 -8.44 14.20 -15.87
CA GLU A 92 -7.15 14.76 -16.18
C GLU A 92 -6.05 13.98 -15.45
N TRP A 93 -5.22 13.29 -16.23
CA TRP A 93 -4.05 12.61 -15.73
C TRP A 93 -2.91 13.61 -15.52
N LEU A 94 -2.43 13.72 -14.29
CA LEU A 94 -1.22 14.46 -13.95
C LEU A 94 -0.01 13.56 -14.18
N ASP A 95 0.88 13.94 -15.11
CA ASP A 95 2.20 13.30 -15.24
C ASP A 95 3.13 13.90 -14.18
N ILE A 96 3.49 13.08 -13.19
CA ILE A 96 4.24 13.53 -11.99
C ILE A 96 5.67 13.94 -12.34
N LEU A 97 6.29 13.25 -13.29
CA LEU A 97 7.70 13.45 -13.66
C LEU A 97 7.89 14.00 -15.08
N GLY A 98 6.81 14.21 -15.83
CA GLY A 98 6.85 14.72 -17.20
C GLY A 98 7.41 13.72 -18.22
N ASN A 99 7.49 12.43 -17.88
CA ASN A 99 8.01 11.36 -18.74
C ASN A 99 6.97 10.30 -19.12
N GLY A 100 5.72 10.46 -18.69
CA GLY A 100 4.61 9.56 -18.96
C GLY A 100 4.63 8.24 -18.17
N LEU A 101 5.68 7.97 -17.37
CA LEU A 101 5.89 6.70 -16.69
C LEU A 101 5.26 6.64 -15.29
N LEU A 102 4.91 7.78 -14.72
CA LEU A 102 4.24 7.90 -13.43
C LEU A 102 3.16 8.95 -13.52
N ARG A 103 1.91 8.52 -13.50
CA ARG A 103 0.76 9.40 -13.66
C ARG A 103 -0.24 9.20 -12.53
N LYS A 104 -0.87 10.29 -12.10
CA LYS A 104 -1.89 10.33 -11.07
C LYS A 104 -3.19 10.87 -11.66
N LYS A 105 -4.32 10.27 -11.27
CA LYS A 105 -5.68 10.78 -11.53
C LYS A 105 -6.43 10.81 -10.21
N THR A 106 -6.96 11.96 -9.83
CA THR A 106 -7.81 12.07 -8.65
C THR A 106 -9.17 11.45 -8.94
N LEU A 107 -9.57 10.46 -8.15
CA LEU A 107 -10.88 9.82 -8.21
C LEU A 107 -11.89 10.52 -7.30
N VAL A 108 -11.48 10.76 -6.05
CA VAL A 108 -12.26 11.48 -5.05
C VAL A 108 -11.36 12.57 -4.47
N PRO A 109 -11.72 13.84 -4.61
CA PRO A 109 -10.93 14.93 -4.02
C PRO A 109 -11.02 14.89 -2.50
N GLY A 110 -9.94 15.31 -1.82
CA GLY A 110 -9.96 15.50 -0.37
C GLY A 110 -10.91 16.62 0.05
N PRO A 111 -11.26 16.69 1.34
CA PRO A 111 -12.11 17.74 1.86
C PRO A 111 -11.48 19.12 1.64
N PRO A 112 -12.29 20.18 1.41
CA PRO A 112 -11.76 21.52 1.19
C PRO A 112 -10.98 22.01 2.40
N GLY A 113 -9.76 22.51 2.16
CA GLY A 113 -8.86 22.98 3.22
C GLY A 113 -7.95 21.90 3.82
N SER A 114 -7.99 20.67 3.30
CA SER A 114 -7.02 19.62 3.67
C SER A 114 -5.61 20.01 3.25
N SER A 115 -4.63 19.58 4.04
CA SER A 115 -3.22 19.82 3.75
C SER A 115 -2.61 18.65 2.98
N ARG A 116 -1.57 18.97 2.19
CA ARG A 116 -0.74 17.94 1.54
C ARG A 116 0.38 17.52 2.49
N PRO A 117 0.70 16.23 2.55
CA PRO A 117 1.79 15.77 3.38
C PRO A 117 3.14 16.21 2.83
N VAL A 118 4.07 16.46 3.74
CA VAL A 118 5.44 16.84 3.40
C VAL A 118 6.43 15.75 3.75
N LYS A 119 7.61 15.80 3.13
CA LYS A 119 8.70 14.87 3.41
C LYS A 119 9.02 14.82 4.92
N GLY A 120 9.20 13.61 5.46
CA GLY A 120 9.46 13.36 6.88
C GLY A 120 8.21 13.10 7.71
N GLN A 121 7.01 13.35 7.17
CA GLN A 121 5.77 12.97 7.84
C GLN A 121 5.49 11.47 7.68
N VAL A 122 4.87 10.90 8.71
CA VAL A 122 4.31 9.54 8.67
C VAL A 122 2.90 9.62 8.12
N VAL A 123 2.66 8.88 7.06
CA VAL A 123 1.35 8.81 6.41
C VAL A 123 0.73 7.44 6.57
N THR A 124 -0.59 7.41 6.66
CA THR A 124 -1.39 6.18 6.61
C THR A 124 -2.24 6.22 5.35
N VAL A 125 -2.08 5.21 4.51
CA VAL A 125 -2.86 5.08 3.27
C VAL A 125 -3.59 3.74 3.24
N HIS A 126 -4.74 3.73 2.56
CA HIS A 126 -5.34 2.49 2.05
C HIS A 126 -4.81 2.29 0.63
N LEU A 127 -4.19 1.15 0.39
CA LEU A 127 -3.57 0.83 -0.89
C LEU A 127 -4.21 -0.42 -1.48
N GLN A 128 -4.65 -0.31 -2.72
CA GLN A 128 -5.05 -1.45 -3.54
C GLN A 128 -4.14 -1.51 -4.77
N THR A 129 -3.43 -2.62 -4.93
CA THR A 129 -2.49 -2.82 -6.04
C THR A 129 -3.08 -3.78 -7.06
N SER A 130 -3.06 -3.39 -8.32
CA SER A 130 -3.45 -4.22 -9.46
C SER A 130 -2.43 -4.12 -10.59
N LEU A 131 -2.37 -5.17 -11.41
CA LEU A 131 -1.63 -5.16 -12.67
C LEU A 131 -2.41 -4.37 -13.73
N GLU A 132 -1.75 -3.97 -14.83
CA GLU A 132 -2.40 -3.28 -15.95
C GLU A 132 -3.58 -4.05 -16.56
N ASN A 133 -3.58 -5.38 -16.46
CA ASN A 133 -4.67 -6.24 -16.93
C ASN A 133 -5.89 -6.26 -15.98
N GLY A 134 -5.87 -5.47 -14.88
CA GLY A 134 -6.92 -5.40 -13.88
C GLY A 134 -6.86 -6.51 -12.82
N THR A 135 -5.89 -7.41 -12.85
CA THR A 135 -5.73 -8.44 -11.83
C THR A 135 -5.30 -7.79 -10.51
N ARG A 136 -6.10 -7.93 -9.46
CA ARG A 136 -5.72 -7.51 -8.09
C ARG A 136 -4.58 -8.37 -7.58
N VAL A 137 -3.57 -7.72 -7.04
CA VAL A 137 -2.37 -8.37 -6.48
C VAL A 137 -2.39 -8.34 -4.98
N GLN A 138 -2.73 -7.18 -4.41
CA GLN A 138 -2.66 -6.93 -2.97
C GLN A 138 -3.61 -5.81 -2.58
N GLU A 139 -4.12 -5.91 -1.36
CA GLU A 139 -4.87 -4.83 -0.70
C GLU A 139 -4.32 -4.66 0.71
N GLU A 140 -3.94 -3.44 1.06
CA GLU A 140 -3.48 -3.06 2.39
C GLU A 140 -4.36 -1.93 2.91
N PRO A 141 -5.24 -2.23 3.86
CA PRO A 141 -6.18 -1.25 4.40
C PRO A 141 -5.49 -0.14 5.22
N GLU A 142 -4.33 -0.43 5.79
CA GLU A 142 -3.55 0.49 6.62
C GLU A 142 -2.04 0.31 6.40
N LEU A 143 -1.54 0.88 5.31
CA LEU A 143 -0.12 0.95 5.05
C LEU A 143 0.44 2.23 5.68
N VAL A 144 1.34 2.08 6.65
CA VAL A 144 1.99 3.19 7.36
C VAL A 144 3.45 3.30 6.96
N PHE A 145 3.88 4.46 6.49
CA PHE A 145 5.27 4.70 6.10
C PHE A 145 5.66 6.18 6.25
N THR A 146 6.96 6.46 6.24
CA THR A 146 7.50 7.81 6.31
C THR A 146 7.83 8.31 4.91
N LEU A 147 7.28 9.47 4.53
CA LEU A 147 7.51 10.07 3.22
C LEU A 147 8.98 10.49 3.03
N GLY A 148 9.56 10.06 1.93
CA GLY A 148 10.91 10.38 1.52
C GLY A 148 12.00 9.53 2.17
N ASP A 149 11.63 8.51 2.95
CA ASP A 149 12.56 7.56 3.58
C ASP A 149 12.75 6.28 2.76
N CYS A 150 12.05 6.17 1.62
CA CYS A 150 12.07 4.99 0.74
C CYS A 150 11.56 3.71 1.45
N ASP A 151 10.61 3.83 2.36
CA ASP A 151 10.00 2.68 3.07
C ASP A 151 9.12 1.83 2.15
N VAL A 152 8.65 2.40 1.05
CA VAL A 152 7.73 1.82 0.07
C VAL A 152 8.28 1.95 -1.34
N ILE A 153 7.52 1.47 -2.35
CA ILE A 153 7.88 1.67 -3.76
C ILE A 153 7.90 3.16 -4.11
N GLN A 154 8.80 3.55 -5.01
CA GLN A 154 8.98 4.96 -5.40
C GLN A 154 7.71 5.60 -5.94
N ALA A 155 6.85 4.81 -6.60
CA ALA A 155 5.57 5.30 -7.10
C ALA A 155 4.71 5.93 -5.99
N LEU A 156 4.66 5.33 -4.79
CA LEU A 156 3.93 5.87 -3.64
C LEU A 156 4.66 7.09 -3.03
N ASP A 157 5.96 6.98 -2.85
CA ASP A 157 6.77 8.05 -2.24
C ASP A 157 6.77 9.36 -3.05
N LEU A 158 6.56 9.25 -4.37
CA LEU A 158 6.46 10.40 -5.28
C LEU A 158 5.02 10.90 -5.48
N SER A 159 4.01 10.03 -5.40
CA SER A 159 2.62 10.42 -5.67
C SER A 159 1.87 10.95 -4.45
N VAL A 160 2.10 10.37 -3.26
CA VAL A 160 1.40 10.74 -2.02
C VAL A 160 1.63 12.19 -1.60
N PRO A 161 2.82 12.80 -1.76
CA PRO A 161 3.00 14.23 -1.48
C PRO A 161 2.19 15.19 -2.36
N LEU A 162 1.62 14.67 -3.46
CA LEU A 162 0.74 15.44 -4.37
C LEU A 162 -0.74 15.19 -4.10
N MET A 163 -1.06 14.45 -3.04
CA MET A 163 -2.44 14.16 -2.61
C MET A 163 -2.81 15.01 -1.41
N ASP A 164 -4.08 15.38 -1.34
CA ASP A 164 -4.65 16.01 -0.15
C ASP A 164 -5.10 14.92 0.85
N VAL A 165 -5.03 15.20 2.14
CA VAL A 165 -5.55 14.25 3.16
C VAL A 165 -7.05 14.01 2.92
N GLY A 166 -7.47 12.75 2.85
CA GLY A 166 -8.82 12.32 2.47
C GLY A 166 -9.03 12.11 0.97
N GLU A 167 -8.02 12.38 0.13
CA GLU A 167 -8.09 12.15 -1.31
C GLU A 167 -7.94 10.67 -1.65
N THR A 168 -8.71 10.21 -2.64
CA THR A 168 -8.49 8.92 -3.32
C THR A 168 -8.03 9.18 -4.75
N ALA A 169 -6.91 8.58 -5.12
CA ALA A 169 -6.33 8.73 -6.44
C ALA A 169 -5.94 7.38 -7.06
N MET A 170 -6.05 7.31 -8.37
CA MET A 170 -5.45 6.24 -9.17
C MET A 170 -4.06 6.68 -9.63
N VAL A 171 -3.07 5.85 -9.38
CA VAL A 171 -1.68 6.06 -9.81
C VAL A 171 -1.28 4.94 -10.75
N THR A 172 -0.89 5.27 -11.98
CA THR A 172 -0.29 4.32 -12.92
C THR A 172 1.21 4.51 -12.91
N ALA A 173 1.95 3.44 -12.68
CA ALA A 173 3.38 3.48 -12.51
C ALA A 173 4.07 2.39 -13.35
N ASP A 174 5.06 2.78 -14.13
CA ASP A 174 5.97 1.86 -14.81
C ASP A 174 6.74 1.02 -13.77
N SER A 175 7.15 -0.16 -14.19
CA SER A 175 7.93 -1.10 -13.37
C SER A 175 9.16 -0.47 -12.72
N LYS A 176 9.78 0.52 -13.37
CA LYS A 176 10.94 1.26 -12.87
C LYS A 176 10.69 1.94 -11.51
N TYR A 177 9.47 2.41 -11.27
CA TYR A 177 9.08 3.06 -10.00
C TYR A 177 8.39 2.10 -9.02
N CYS A 178 8.27 0.82 -9.40
CA CYS A 178 7.64 -0.23 -8.62
C CYS A 178 8.66 -1.30 -8.22
N TYR A 179 8.60 -2.48 -8.84
CA TYR A 179 9.45 -3.63 -8.49
C TYR A 179 10.52 -3.95 -9.52
N GLY A 180 10.63 -3.15 -10.57
CA GLY A 180 11.69 -3.24 -11.58
C GLY A 180 11.73 -4.55 -12.37
N PRO A 181 12.94 -4.92 -12.87
CA PRO A 181 13.12 -6.09 -13.72
C PRO A 181 13.04 -7.42 -12.96
N GLN A 182 13.07 -7.40 -11.63
CA GLN A 182 13.02 -8.62 -10.82
C GLN A 182 11.59 -8.96 -10.35
N GLY A 183 10.68 -7.99 -10.34
CA GLY A 183 9.35 -8.16 -9.79
C GLY A 183 9.34 -8.41 -8.28
N SER A 184 8.30 -9.08 -7.76
CA SER A 184 8.17 -9.45 -6.36
C SER A 184 7.65 -10.88 -6.24
N ARG A 185 8.07 -11.59 -5.17
CA ARG A 185 7.60 -12.93 -4.86
C ARG A 185 6.42 -12.93 -3.88
N SER A 186 6.38 -11.91 -3.01
CA SER A 186 5.31 -11.76 -2.02
C SER A 186 5.02 -10.25 -1.83
N PRO A 187 3.89 -9.76 -2.35
CA PRO A 187 2.96 -10.42 -3.27
C PRO A 187 3.62 -10.78 -4.61
N TYR A 188 3.05 -11.74 -5.34
CA TYR A 188 3.62 -12.09 -6.64
C TYR A 188 3.33 -10.99 -7.67
N ILE A 189 4.41 -10.39 -8.17
CA ILE A 189 4.38 -9.38 -9.24
C ILE A 189 5.40 -9.81 -10.29
N PRO A 190 4.97 -9.95 -11.56
CA PRO A 190 5.88 -10.35 -12.63
C PRO A 190 7.03 -9.37 -12.83
N PRO A 191 8.17 -9.81 -13.36
CA PRO A 191 9.23 -8.92 -13.84
C PRO A 191 8.70 -7.91 -14.85
N HIS A 192 9.20 -6.67 -14.77
CA HIS A 192 8.81 -5.56 -15.66
C HIS A 192 7.31 -5.21 -15.65
N ALA A 193 6.56 -5.60 -14.64
CA ALA A 193 5.14 -5.29 -14.55
C ALA A 193 4.93 -3.82 -14.16
N ALA A 194 4.16 -3.11 -14.96
CA ALA A 194 3.59 -1.84 -14.57
C ALA A 194 2.38 -2.08 -13.64
N LEU A 195 2.15 -1.16 -12.71
CA LEU A 195 1.12 -1.28 -11.70
C LEU A 195 0.11 -0.14 -11.79
N CYS A 196 -1.12 -0.50 -11.43
CA CYS A 196 -2.20 0.45 -11.14
C CYS A 196 -2.44 0.42 -9.64
N LEU A 197 -2.26 1.54 -8.99
CA LEU A 197 -2.38 1.72 -7.54
C LEU A 197 -3.57 2.62 -7.25
N GLU A 198 -4.57 2.11 -6.56
CA GLU A 198 -5.61 2.94 -5.98
C GLU A 198 -5.19 3.28 -4.55
N VAL A 199 -5.00 4.56 -4.29
CA VAL A 199 -4.45 5.07 -3.05
C VAL A 199 -5.43 6.03 -2.41
N THR A 200 -5.83 5.77 -1.17
CA THR A 200 -6.58 6.72 -0.34
C THR A 200 -5.70 7.20 0.79
N LEU A 201 -5.40 8.49 0.83
CA LEU A 201 -4.60 9.09 1.90
C LEU A 201 -5.48 9.36 3.12
N LYS A 202 -5.32 8.55 4.17
CA LYS A 202 -6.14 8.65 5.39
C LYS A 202 -5.66 9.76 6.33
N THR A 203 -4.38 9.72 6.69
CA THR A 203 -3.78 10.66 7.65
C THR A 203 -2.35 11.01 7.28
N ALA A 204 -1.91 12.19 7.70
CA ALA A 204 -0.52 12.62 7.66
C ALA A 204 -0.20 13.28 9.00
N VAL A 205 0.82 12.78 9.70
CA VAL A 205 1.26 13.28 11.00
C VAL A 205 2.76 13.49 10.98
N ASP A 206 3.25 14.39 11.81
CA ASP A 206 4.69 14.62 11.91
C ASP A 206 5.39 13.33 12.38
N GLY A 207 6.53 13.05 11.75
CA GLY A 207 7.34 11.90 12.11
C GLY A 207 7.82 11.97 13.56
N PRO A 208 8.09 10.80 14.19
CA PRO A 208 8.55 10.78 15.56
C PRO A 208 9.91 11.47 15.68
N ASP A 209 10.03 12.35 16.69
CA ASP A 209 11.33 12.92 17.04
C ASP A 209 12.21 11.82 17.64
N LEU A 210 13.33 11.52 16.99
CA LEU A 210 14.27 10.49 17.44
C LEU A 210 14.80 10.75 18.85
N GLU A 211 14.88 12.01 19.30
CA GLU A 211 15.33 12.38 20.62
C GLU A 211 14.30 11.99 21.71
N MET A 212 13.03 11.91 21.35
CA MET A 212 11.92 11.58 22.26
C MET A 212 11.60 10.09 22.33
N LEU A 213 12.11 9.29 21.39
CA LEU A 213 11.87 7.86 21.33
C LEU A 213 12.65 7.11 22.42
N THR A 214 12.00 6.14 23.05
CA THR A 214 12.64 5.18 23.96
C THR A 214 13.64 4.29 23.19
N GLY A 215 14.60 3.70 23.90
CA GLY A 215 15.57 2.79 23.30
C GLY A 215 14.93 1.62 22.54
N GLN A 216 13.80 1.09 23.01
CA GLN A 216 13.06 0.01 22.36
C GLN A 216 12.40 0.48 21.06
N GLU A 217 11.76 1.65 21.06
CA GLU A 217 11.14 2.24 19.87
C GLU A 217 12.18 2.57 18.79
N ARG A 218 13.36 3.03 19.19
CA ARG A 218 14.48 3.30 18.28
C ARG A 218 15.00 2.02 17.63
N VAL A 219 15.11 0.93 18.39
CA VAL A 219 15.50 -0.39 17.86
C VAL A 219 14.42 -0.91 16.92
N ALA A 220 13.15 -0.77 17.25
CA ALA A 220 12.04 -1.17 16.36
C ALA A 220 12.05 -0.38 15.05
N LEU A 221 12.24 0.94 15.13
CA LEU A 221 12.39 1.80 13.94
C LEU A 221 13.59 1.38 13.07
N ALA A 222 14.75 1.16 13.71
CA ALA A 222 15.96 0.75 13.00
C ALA A 222 15.79 -0.61 12.32
N ASN A 223 15.14 -1.58 12.98
CA ASN A 223 14.85 -2.88 12.37
C ASN A 223 13.94 -2.74 11.14
N ARG A 224 12.87 -1.94 11.22
CA ARG A 224 12.01 -1.67 10.07
C ARG A 224 12.77 -1.05 8.90
N LYS A 225 13.61 -0.04 9.16
CA LYS A 225 14.45 0.57 8.12
C LYS A 225 15.47 -0.41 7.54
N ARG A 226 16.05 -1.28 8.35
CA ARG A 226 16.94 -2.36 7.88
C ARG A 226 16.22 -3.34 6.97
N GLU A 227 14.98 -3.72 7.30
CA GLU A 227 14.17 -4.61 6.47
C GLU A 227 13.84 -3.98 5.11
N CYS A 228 13.49 -2.69 5.08
CA CYS A 228 13.34 -1.93 3.84
C CYS A 228 14.63 -1.92 3.01
N GLY A 229 15.78 -1.70 3.67
CA GLY A 229 17.10 -1.77 3.03
C GLY A 229 17.39 -3.15 2.42
N ASN A 230 17.05 -4.22 3.13
CA ASN A 230 17.21 -5.58 2.61
C ASN A 230 16.33 -5.82 1.37
N ALA A 231 15.07 -5.33 1.37
CA ALA A 231 14.18 -5.44 0.23
C ALA A 231 14.70 -4.68 -0.99
N HIS A 232 15.25 -3.48 -0.81
CA HIS A 232 15.91 -2.72 -1.88
C HIS A 232 17.17 -3.43 -2.39
N TYR A 233 18.00 -3.96 -1.49
CA TYR A 233 19.20 -4.71 -1.86
C TYR A 233 18.90 -5.93 -2.72
N GLN A 234 17.85 -6.69 -2.36
CA GLN A 234 17.40 -7.86 -3.13
C GLN A 234 16.92 -7.48 -4.55
N ARG A 235 16.43 -6.25 -4.74
CA ARG A 235 16.04 -5.72 -6.05
C ARG A 235 17.18 -5.07 -6.83
N ALA A 236 18.41 -5.10 -6.29
CA ALA A 236 19.59 -4.42 -6.81
C ALA A 236 19.47 -2.87 -6.82
N ASP A 237 18.57 -2.31 -6.03
CA ASP A 237 18.42 -0.87 -5.81
C ASP A 237 19.39 -0.40 -4.72
N PHE A 238 20.68 -0.51 -4.96
CA PHE A 238 21.72 -0.31 -3.94
C PHE A 238 21.74 1.08 -3.33
N VAL A 239 21.35 2.10 -4.10
CA VAL A 239 21.27 3.49 -3.60
C VAL A 239 20.17 3.63 -2.55
N LEU A 240 19.00 3.06 -2.81
CA LEU A 240 17.87 3.07 -1.87
C LEU A 240 18.17 2.19 -0.66
N ALA A 241 18.83 1.04 -0.87
CA ALA A 241 19.27 0.18 0.21
C ALA A 241 20.24 0.90 1.15
N ALA A 242 21.25 1.58 0.61
CA ALA A 242 22.19 2.38 1.41
C ALA A 242 21.48 3.46 2.22
N ASN A 243 20.57 4.21 1.62
CA ASN A 243 19.77 5.24 2.31
C ASN A 243 18.98 4.63 3.48
N SER A 244 18.31 3.50 3.27
CA SER A 244 17.54 2.83 4.34
C SER A 244 18.43 2.32 5.48
N TYR A 245 19.62 1.80 5.17
CA TYR A 245 20.58 1.38 6.19
C TYR A 245 21.15 2.58 6.97
N ASP A 246 21.43 3.70 6.30
CA ASP A 246 21.86 4.93 6.98
C ASP A 246 20.80 5.46 7.95
N LEU A 247 19.52 5.41 7.54
CA LEU A 247 18.39 5.77 8.43
C LEU A 247 18.29 4.80 9.62
N ALA A 248 18.52 3.50 9.43
CA ALA A 248 18.55 2.52 10.51
C ALA A 248 19.67 2.82 11.52
N ILE A 249 20.87 3.10 11.03
CA ILE A 249 22.03 3.47 11.86
C ILE A 249 21.71 4.78 12.61
N LYS A 250 21.20 5.78 11.94
CA LYS A 250 20.82 7.07 12.55
C LYS A 250 19.78 6.90 13.66
N ALA A 251 18.80 6.03 13.49
CA ALA A 251 17.80 5.76 14.52
C ALA A 251 18.40 5.23 15.83
N ILE A 252 19.50 4.45 15.74
CA ILE A 252 20.18 3.89 16.93
C ILE A 252 21.21 4.87 17.51
N THR A 253 21.97 5.55 16.64
CA THR A 253 23.13 6.36 17.05
C THR A 253 22.78 7.77 17.47
N SER A 254 21.61 8.32 17.10
CA SER A 254 21.20 9.64 17.57
C SER A 254 21.08 9.62 19.10
N SER A 255 21.91 10.42 19.75
CA SER A 255 21.92 10.53 21.22
C SER A 255 20.65 11.27 21.66
N ALA A 256 19.93 10.71 22.66
CA ALA A 256 19.00 11.50 23.43
C ALA A 256 19.81 12.57 24.16
N LYS A 257 19.47 13.85 23.98
CA LYS A 257 20.05 14.95 24.74
C LYS A 257 19.52 14.96 26.15
#